data_baafd61694404348bc625c44e8cf6fda
#
_entry.id   baafd61694404348bc625c44e8cf6fda
#
_cell.length_a   1.000
_cell.length_b   1.000
_cell.length_c   1.000
_cell.angle_alpha   90.00
_cell.angle_beta   90.00
_cell.angle_gamma   90.00
#
_symmetry.space_group_name_H-M   'P 1'
#
loop_
_entity.id
_entity.type
_entity.pdbx_description
1 polymer ?
#
loop_
_entity_poly.entity_id
_entity_poly.type
_entity_poly.pdbx_seq_one_letter_code
_entity_poly.pdbx_strand_id
1 'polypeptide(L)'
;MSNKNSRRAFIKTTAAVGAGYWVGTQAIPKVQGSALQSLAAACVGVGGKGSSDCSHISEMGVKIVGLCDVDKRTLTKKGREFKDAAQFQDFREMYAALGEKFDLVTVSTPDHTHATAAIRAMKMKKHVYCQKPLTWSIGEARKMREVAKEMGVVTQMGNQGTSENGLREAVEVIRSGAIGTVKEVHVWTNRPIWPQGTGRPAGEDKVPDELNWDAWIGPAAMRPYKDGRVYHDFNWRGWLDFGTGALGDMACHTTNMPVMALKLWDPVAVTAVKNSGLVENETYPSNSTLKFEFAARDGLVATDFYWYDGGNLPDDKLLNQLPKSFLEKVAKQRAGGNKTSGALVVGSDGLLFSENDYGAQYQLLPEAKYASYKLPDQTLPRIPFKGGTDERQKWEFVNSITGEYKPGTMSNFDYAGRLTETMLVGILALRSKEGQRLEWNAKELKCTNVPELNKFVTREYRSGWEY
;
A
#
# COMPACT_ATOMS: atom_id res chain seq x y z
N MET A 1 -49.54 -10.55 31.10
CA MET A 1 -48.16 -10.70 31.58
C MET A 1 -47.25 -10.29 30.42
N SER A 2 -46.70 -9.10 30.52
CA SER A 2 -45.94 -8.41 29.45
C SER A 2 -44.44 -8.80 29.56
N ASN A 3 -43.91 -9.34 28.50
CA ASN A 3 -42.50 -9.73 28.43
C ASN A 3 -41.67 -8.58 27.84
N LYS A 4 -41.05 -7.79 28.74
CA LYS A 4 -40.10 -6.73 28.38
C LYS A 4 -38.72 -7.35 28.25
N ASN A 5 -38.39 -7.91 27.08
CA ASN A 5 -36.99 -8.22 26.78
C ASN A 5 -36.30 -6.96 26.28
N SER A 6 -35.37 -6.51 27.08
CA SER A 6 -34.81 -5.19 27.07
C SER A 6 -33.78 -4.99 25.92
N ARG A 7 -33.87 -3.82 25.27
CA ARG A 7 -32.87 -3.29 24.31
C ARG A 7 -31.41 -3.30 24.82
N ARG A 8 -31.21 -3.42 26.13
CA ARG A 8 -29.90 -3.52 26.78
C ARG A 8 -29.16 -4.85 26.52
N ALA A 9 -29.87 -5.96 26.28
CA ALA A 9 -29.23 -7.25 25.99
C ALA A 9 -28.70 -7.29 24.54
N PHE A 10 -29.40 -6.64 23.60
CA PHE A 10 -28.97 -6.55 22.20
C PHE A 10 -27.70 -5.70 22.03
N ILE A 11 -27.58 -4.59 22.78
CA ILE A 11 -26.40 -3.70 22.71
C ILE A 11 -25.14 -4.37 23.29
N LYS A 12 -25.28 -5.24 24.30
CA LYS A 12 -24.13 -5.95 24.87
C LYS A 12 -23.59 -7.07 23.97
N THR A 13 -24.42 -7.67 23.13
CA THR A 13 -24.00 -8.72 22.19
C THR A 13 -23.35 -8.16 20.93
N THR A 14 -23.78 -6.97 20.47
CA THR A 14 -23.18 -6.30 19.29
C THR A 14 -21.81 -5.67 19.61
N ALA A 15 -21.57 -5.21 20.83
CA ALA A 15 -20.25 -4.67 21.24
C ALA A 15 -19.16 -5.75 21.31
N ALA A 16 -19.54 -7.01 21.61
CA ALA A 16 -18.57 -8.13 21.70
C ALA A 16 -18.13 -8.67 20.33
N VAL A 17 -18.94 -8.50 19.26
CA VAL A 17 -18.63 -8.98 17.92
C VAL A 17 -17.75 -7.97 17.13
N GLY A 18 -17.82 -6.68 17.44
CA GLY A 18 -17.02 -5.65 16.79
C GLY A 18 -15.55 -5.61 17.20
N ALA A 19 -15.23 -6.09 18.42
CA ALA A 19 -13.85 -6.13 18.92
C ALA A 19 -13.06 -7.38 18.50
N GLY A 20 -13.75 -8.44 18.06
CA GLY A 20 -13.14 -9.75 17.78
C GLY A 20 -12.36 -9.83 16.45
N TYR A 21 -12.46 -8.86 15.56
CA TYR A 21 -11.87 -8.97 14.22
C TYR A 21 -10.45 -8.41 14.10
N TRP A 22 -9.97 -7.67 15.11
CA TRP A 22 -8.62 -7.07 15.10
C TRP A 22 -7.66 -7.75 16.10
N VAL A 23 -8.17 -8.60 16.96
CA VAL A 23 -7.35 -9.44 17.82
C VAL A 23 -7.24 -10.81 17.18
N GLY A 24 -6.59 -10.92 16.04
CA GLY A 24 -5.86 -12.11 15.69
C GLY A 24 -4.78 -12.24 16.75
N THR A 25 -5.04 -12.98 17.82
CA THR A 25 -4.04 -13.42 18.78
C THR A 25 -3.08 -14.35 18.05
N GLN A 26 -2.21 -13.79 17.22
CA GLN A 26 -0.99 -14.48 16.87
C GLN A 26 -0.18 -14.52 18.17
N ALA A 27 0.13 -15.71 18.64
CA ALA A 27 1.13 -15.89 19.67
C ALA A 27 2.45 -15.36 19.11
N ILE A 28 2.76 -14.09 19.42
CA ILE A 28 4.04 -13.48 19.07
C ILE A 28 5.08 -14.26 19.85
N PRO A 29 6.11 -14.83 19.21
CA PRO A 29 7.19 -15.47 19.93
C PRO A 29 7.75 -14.47 20.95
N LYS A 30 7.75 -14.83 22.25
CA LYS A 30 8.34 -13.99 23.29
C LYS A 30 9.85 -13.94 23.06
N VAL A 31 10.35 -12.81 22.60
CA VAL A 31 11.79 -12.51 22.68
C VAL A 31 12.13 -12.27 24.14
N GLN A 32 12.90 -13.14 24.75
CA GLN A 32 13.36 -13.02 26.16
C GLN A 32 14.64 -12.16 26.19
N GLY A 33 14.61 -11.09 26.97
CA GLY A 33 15.74 -10.21 27.23
C GLY A 33 15.39 -8.74 27.01
N SER A 34 16.28 -7.80 27.34
CA SER A 34 16.11 -6.37 27.01
C SER A 34 16.07 -6.20 25.47
N ALA A 35 14.89 -6.32 24.94
CA ALA A 35 14.62 -6.81 23.60
C ALA A 35 15.07 -5.84 22.50
N LEU A 36 15.10 -4.51 22.77
CA LEU A 36 15.50 -3.51 21.79
C LEU A 36 16.98 -3.51 21.47
N GLN A 37 17.85 -3.82 22.44
CA GLN A 37 19.33 -3.78 22.25
C GLN A 37 19.89 -4.98 21.48
N SER A 38 19.06 -5.99 21.16
CA SER A 38 19.49 -7.22 20.51
C SER A 38 19.00 -7.37 19.05
N LEU A 39 18.01 -6.59 18.61
CA LEU A 39 17.47 -6.75 17.26
C LEU A 39 18.47 -6.32 16.19
N ALA A 40 18.56 -7.14 15.14
CA ALA A 40 19.41 -6.90 13.97
C ALA A 40 18.57 -6.89 12.68
N ALA A 41 18.92 -6.02 11.73
CA ALA A 41 18.24 -5.88 10.45
C ALA A 41 19.15 -6.11 9.26
N ALA A 42 18.60 -6.76 8.23
CA ALA A 42 19.11 -6.76 6.88
C ALA A 42 18.22 -5.82 6.02
N CYS A 43 18.83 -4.97 5.18
CA CYS A 43 18.12 -3.99 4.37
C CYS A 43 18.28 -4.32 2.88
N VAL A 44 17.17 -4.55 2.16
CA VAL A 44 17.12 -4.83 0.72
C VAL A 44 16.59 -3.61 -0.02
N GLY A 45 17.40 -3.03 -0.91
CA GLY A 45 17.19 -1.74 -1.52
C GLY A 45 17.51 -0.62 -0.54
N VAL A 46 18.72 -0.06 -0.62
CA VAL A 46 19.21 0.97 0.33
C VAL A 46 19.41 2.33 -0.33
N GLY A 47 18.88 2.52 -1.54
CA GLY A 47 18.81 3.80 -2.23
C GLY A 47 17.46 4.48 -2.04
N GLY A 48 17.35 5.77 -2.38
CA GLY A 48 16.09 6.51 -2.37
C GLY A 48 15.31 6.32 -1.06
N LYS A 49 14.09 5.82 -1.16
CA LYS A 49 13.22 5.53 0.01
C LYS A 49 13.85 4.51 0.96
N GLY A 50 14.51 3.48 0.42
CA GLY A 50 15.19 2.47 1.24
C GLY A 50 16.31 3.03 2.10
N SER A 51 16.96 4.11 1.67
CA SER A 51 17.97 4.78 2.49
C SER A 51 17.36 5.35 3.77
N SER A 52 16.19 6.01 3.69
CA SER A 52 15.48 6.51 4.87
C SER A 52 14.92 5.36 5.72
N ASP A 53 14.38 4.31 5.09
CA ASP A 53 13.86 3.15 5.84
C ASP A 53 14.97 2.47 6.68
N CYS A 54 16.16 2.29 6.11
CA CYS A 54 17.32 1.74 6.79
C CYS A 54 17.77 2.64 7.97
N SER A 55 17.87 3.98 7.76
CA SER A 55 18.22 4.92 8.84
C SER A 55 17.19 4.93 9.94
N HIS A 56 15.90 5.05 9.63
CA HIS A 56 14.83 5.09 10.64
C HIS A 56 14.71 3.77 11.43
N ILE A 57 14.97 2.61 10.83
CA ILE A 57 15.04 1.34 11.58
C ILE A 57 16.22 1.39 12.58
N SER A 58 17.37 1.90 12.16
CA SER A 58 18.53 2.05 13.05
C SER A 58 18.27 3.05 14.19
N GLU A 59 17.56 4.15 13.91
CA GLU A 59 17.15 5.14 14.92
C GLU A 59 16.20 4.56 15.98
N MET A 60 15.50 3.48 15.66
CA MET A 60 14.70 2.71 16.64
C MET A 60 15.56 1.75 17.48
N GLY A 61 16.88 1.82 17.43
CA GLY A 61 17.82 1.00 18.21
C GLY A 61 18.16 -0.35 17.59
N VAL A 62 17.75 -0.62 16.36
CA VAL A 62 18.03 -1.88 15.64
C VAL A 62 19.41 -1.82 14.97
N LYS A 63 20.27 -2.82 15.19
CA LYS A 63 21.59 -2.91 14.55
C LYS A 63 21.46 -3.29 13.07
N ILE A 64 22.01 -2.51 12.16
CA ILE A 64 22.09 -2.87 10.74
C ILE A 64 23.29 -3.81 10.52
N VAL A 65 23.06 -5.03 10.08
CA VAL A 65 24.07 -6.07 9.87
C VAL A 65 24.27 -6.44 8.40
N GLY A 66 23.32 -6.09 7.54
CA GLY A 66 23.40 -6.35 6.09
C GLY A 66 22.77 -5.24 5.26
N LEU A 67 23.44 -4.87 4.18
CA LEU A 67 22.97 -3.92 3.18
C LEU A 67 22.98 -4.62 1.82
N CYS A 68 21.87 -4.54 1.10
CA CYS A 68 21.77 -5.07 -0.26
C CYS A 68 21.23 -3.99 -1.20
N ASP A 69 21.95 -3.77 -2.29
CA ASP A 69 21.45 -2.96 -3.42
C ASP A 69 22.16 -3.42 -4.70
N VAL A 70 21.45 -3.46 -5.79
CA VAL A 70 22.00 -3.87 -7.09
C VAL A 70 23.03 -2.89 -7.64
N ASP A 71 23.06 -1.66 -7.14
CA ASP A 71 23.98 -0.59 -7.54
C ASP A 71 25.08 -0.41 -6.48
N LYS A 72 26.33 -0.73 -6.82
CA LYS A 72 27.50 -0.57 -5.93
C LYS A 72 27.69 0.86 -5.46
N ARG A 73 27.30 1.86 -6.25
CA ARG A 73 27.40 3.27 -5.86
C ARG A 73 26.51 3.57 -4.66
N THR A 74 25.28 3.04 -4.69
CA THR A 74 24.31 3.10 -3.59
C THR A 74 24.84 2.37 -2.35
N LEU A 75 25.32 1.14 -2.51
CA LEU A 75 25.93 0.37 -1.42
C LEU A 75 27.10 1.11 -0.76
N THR A 76 28.03 1.63 -1.56
CA THR A 76 29.17 2.38 -1.04
C THR A 76 28.75 3.61 -0.26
N LYS A 77 27.74 4.34 -0.75
CA LYS A 77 27.19 5.51 -0.05
C LYS A 77 26.59 5.12 1.30
N LYS A 78 25.72 4.10 1.33
CA LYS A 78 25.05 3.66 2.56
C LYS A 78 25.99 2.94 3.52
N GLY A 79 26.97 2.20 3.02
CA GLY A 79 28.00 1.54 3.82
C GLY A 79 28.90 2.49 4.60
N ARG A 80 29.01 3.78 4.21
CA ARG A 80 29.72 4.80 5.02
C ARG A 80 28.99 5.12 6.32
N GLU A 81 27.66 5.01 6.33
CA GLU A 81 26.82 5.19 7.51
C GLU A 81 26.86 3.94 8.41
N PHE A 82 26.83 2.75 7.82
CA PHE A 82 26.82 1.46 8.52
C PHE A 82 28.07 0.64 8.19
N LYS A 83 29.21 1.05 8.72
CA LYS A 83 30.54 0.49 8.36
C LYS A 83 30.71 -1.00 8.69
N ASP A 84 30.00 -1.49 9.71
CA ASP A 84 30.07 -2.88 10.16
C ASP A 84 29.06 -3.80 9.44
N ALA A 85 28.19 -3.25 8.59
CA ALA A 85 27.22 -4.02 7.84
C ALA A 85 27.87 -4.68 6.60
N ALA A 86 27.62 -5.97 6.41
CA ALA A 86 28.04 -6.69 5.21
C ALA A 86 27.25 -6.19 3.98
N GLN A 87 27.91 -6.09 2.82
CA GLN A 87 27.34 -5.51 1.60
C GLN A 87 27.20 -6.55 0.50
N PHE A 88 26.04 -6.56 -0.16
CA PHE A 88 25.69 -7.54 -1.20
C PHE A 88 24.97 -6.85 -2.36
N GLN A 89 25.13 -7.36 -3.59
CA GLN A 89 24.34 -6.93 -4.75
C GLN A 89 23.15 -7.84 -5.02
N ASP A 90 23.03 -8.96 -4.32
CA ASP A 90 21.92 -9.90 -4.41
C ASP A 90 21.42 -10.25 -3.00
N PHE A 91 20.15 -10.03 -2.73
CA PHE A 91 19.56 -10.33 -1.42
C PHE A 91 19.53 -11.83 -1.11
N ARG A 92 19.55 -12.69 -2.12
CA ARG A 92 19.61 -14.16 -1.94
C ARG A 92 20.93 -14.56 -1.32
N GLU A 93 22.02 -13.97 -1.80
CA GLU A 93 23.36 -14.15 -1.23
C GLU A 93 23.46 -13.58 0.18
N MET A 94 22.86 -12.38 0.40
CA MET A 94 22.81 -11.77 1.73
C MET A 94 22.09 -12.65 2.73
N TYR A 95 20.93 -13.18 2.40
CA TYR A 95 20.15 -14.05 3.30
C TYR A 95 20.91 -15.35 3.59
N ALA A 96 21.54 -15.96 2.60
CA ALA A 96 22.37 -17.15 2.77
C ALA A 96 23.59 -16.90 3.68
N ALA A 97 24.27 -15.76 3.49
CA ALA A 97 25.49 -15.43 4.23
C ALA A 97 25.23 -14.99 5.69
N LEU A 98 24.12 -14.29 5.91
CA LEU A 98 23.77 -13.79 7.24
C LEU A 98 23.02 -14.82 8.09
N GLY A 99 22.19 -15.67 7.49
CA GLY A 99 21.46 -16.74 8.20
C GLY A 99 20.69 -16.22 9.41
N GLU A 100 21.07 -16.66 10.60
CA GLU A 100 20.43 -16.28 11.87
C GLU A 100 20.92 -14.94 12.46
N LYS A 101 21.81 -14.21 11.77
CA LYS A 101 22.40 -12.97 12.29
C LYS A 101 21.47 -11.76 12.21
N PHE A 102 20.29 -11.88 11.66
CA PHE A 102 19.28 -10.82 11.62
C PHE A 102 17.91 -11.36 12.02
N ASP A 103 17.07 -10.47 12.54
CA ASP A 103 15.72 -10.77 13.06
C ASP A 103 14.64 -10.20 12.14
N LEU A 104 14.95 -9.11 11.46
CA LEU A 104 14.01 -8.42 10.58
C LEU A 104 14.66 -7.95 9.29
N VAL A 105 13.84 -7.74 8.27
CA VAL A 105 14.26 -7.20 6.99
C VAL A 105 13.42 -5.99 6.58
N THR A 106 14.06 -4.98 5.99
CA THR A 106 13.37 -3.97 5.20
C THR A 106 13.51 -4.31 3.71
N VAL A 107 12.38 -4.28 2.98
CA VAL A 107 12.33 -4.48 1.53
C VAL A 107 11.84 -3.20 0.89
N SER A 108 12.75 -2.47 0.23
CA SER A 108 12.50 -1.14 -0.35
C SER A 108 13.00 -1.06 -1.79
N THR A 109 12.75 -2.13 -2.53
CA THR A 109 13.10 -2.32 -3.95
C THR A 109 12.00 -1.77 -4.88
N PRO A 110 12.13 -1.86 -6.21
CA PRO A 110 10.99 -1.78 -7.11
C PRO A 110 9.92 -2.85 -6.84
N ASP A 111 8.67 -2.55 -7.17
CA ASP A 111 7.47 -3.35 -6.84
C ASP A 111 7.61 -4.83 -7.19
N HIS A 112 8.19 -5.12 -8.36
CA HIS A 112 8.31 -6.48 -8.90
C HIS A 112 9.20 -7.43 -8.06
N THR A 113 10.03 -6.90 -7.17
CA THR A 113 10.95 -7.70 -6.34
C THR A 113 10.43 -7.88 -4.92
N HIS A 114 9.42 -7.11 -4.50
CA HIS A 114 8.90 -7.11 -3.12
C HIS A 114 8.53 -8.50 -2.63
N ALA A 115 7.68 -9.23 -3.37
CA ALA A 115 7.18 -10.53 -2.94
C ALA A 115 8.31 -11.55 -2.78
N THR A 116 9.23 -11.64 -3.73
CA THR A 116 10.33 -12.60 -3.69
C THR A 116 11.24 -12.38 -2.49
N ALA A 117 11.64 -11.13 -2.25
CA ALA A 117 12.51 -10.80 -1.11
C ALA A 117 11.79 -11.01 0.23
N ALA A 118 10.56 -10.54 0.36
CA ALA A 118 9.79 -10.60 1.61
C ALA A 118 9.37 -12.04 1.97
N ILE A 119 8.87 -12.83 1.00
CA ILE A 119 8.42 -14.20 1.27
C ILE A 119 9.60 -15.09 1.68
N ARG A 120 10.76 -14.96 1.03
CA ARG A 120 11.97 -15.69 1.43
C ARG A 120 12.38 -15.35 2.87
N ALA A 121 12.36 -14.08 3.25
CA ALA A 121 12.65 -13.67 4.63
C ALA A 121 11.63 -14.22 5.63
N MET A 122 10.33 -14.16 5.32
CA MET A 122 9.28 -14.72 6.18
C MET A 122 9.43 -16.24 6.37
N LYS A 123 9.78 -17.00 5.30
CA LYS A 123 10.07 -18.44 5.40
C LYS A 123 11.27 -18.75 6.30
N MET A 124 12.20 -17.80 6.45
CA MET A 124 13.29 -17.84 7.43
C MET A 124 12.83 -17.36 8.82
N LYS A 125 11.53 -17.17 9.04
CA LYS A 125 10.92 -16.61 10.26
C LYS A 125 11.42 -15.23 10.65
N LYS A 126 11.83 -14.41 9.67
CA LYS A 126 12.23 -13.03 9.90
C LYS A 126 11.02 -12.10 9.80
N HIS A 127 10.97 -11.07 10.65
CA HIS A 127 9.97 -10.01 10.58
C HIS A 127 10.21 -9.14 9.34
N VAL A 128 9.14 -8.61 8.73
CA VAL A 128 9.28 -7.92 7.44
C VAL A 128 8.58 -6.56 7.43
N TYR A 129 9.35 -5.53 7.13
CA TYR A 129 8.85 -4.24 6.68
C TYR A 129 9.03 -4.17 5.16
N CYS A 130 7.93 -4.09 4.39
CA CYS A 130 7.98 -4.04 2.93
C CYS A 130 7.34 -2.75 2.41
N GLN A 131 7.99 -2.07 1.48
CA GLN A 131 7.46 -0.85 0.88
C GLN A 131 6.17 -1.11 0.09
N LYS A 132 5.45 -0.05 -0.16
CA LYS A 132 4.20 -0.04 -0.94
C LYS A 132 4.48 0.12 -2.45
N PRO A 133 3.58 -0.39 -3.30
CA PRO A 133 2.54 -1.36 -2.96
C PRO A 133 3.16 -2.66 -2.44
N LEU A 134 2.41 -3.44 -1.67
CA LEU A 134 2.98 -4.64 -1.05
C LEU A 134 3.61 -5.58 -2.07
N THR A 135 3.00 -5.68 -3.26
CA THR A 135 3.44 -6.56 -4.33
C THR A 135 3.15 -5.96 -5.71
N TRP A 136 3.74 -6.58 -6.73
CA TRP A 136 3.50 -6.25 -8.13
C TRP A 136 2.22 -6.91 -8.69
N SER A 137 1.83 -8.08 -8.21
CA SER A 137 0.65 -8.80 -8.70
C SER A 137 -0.36 -9.12 -7.60
N ILE A 138 -1.60 -9.39 -8.02
CA ILE A 138 -2.73 -9.74 -7.14
C ILE A 138 -2.41 -11.02 -6.36
N GLY A 139 -1.94 -12.06 -7.06
CA GLY A 139 -1.62 -13.35 -6.45
C GLY A 139 -0.47 -13.29 -5.45
N GLU A 140 0.54 -12.44 -5.71
CA GLU A 140 1.61 -12.19 -4.75
C GLU A 140 1.09 -11.57 -3.45
N ALA A 141 0.13 -10.62 -3.52
CA ALA A 141 -0.46 -10.01 -2.35
C ALA A 141 -1.18 -11.05 -1.47
N ARG A 142 -1.94 -11.96 -2.08
CA ARG A 142 -2.55 -13.09 -1.40
C ARG A 142 -1.49 -13.98 -0.74
N LYS A 143 -0.45 -14.33 -1.50
CA LYS A 143 0.63 -15.20 -1.00
C LYS A 143 1.40 -14.58 0.16
N MET A 144 1.69 -13.28 0.12
CA MET A 144 2.32 -12.55 1.22
C MET A 144 1.50 -12.65 2.52
N ARG A 145 0.18 -12.52 2.44
CA ARG A 145 -0.74 -12.67 3.57
C ARG A 145 -0.70 -14.08 4.16
N GLU A 146 -0.78 -15.08 3.28
CA GLU A 146 -0.78 -16.49 3.68
C GLU A 146 0.52 -16.87 4.39
N VAL A 147 1.67 -16.53 3.80
CA VAL A 147 2.98 -16.83 4.38
C VAL A 147 3.21 -16.07 5.68
N ALA A 148 2.84 -14.79 5.76
CA ALA A 148 2.95 -14.04 7.01
C ALA A 148 2.16 -14.70 8.16
N LYS A 149 0.95 -15.16 7.87
CA LYS A 149 0.10 -15.88 8.82
C LYS A 149 0.70 -17.24 9.21
N GLU A 150 1.16 -18.02 8.22
CA GLU A 150 1.78 -19.33 8.43
C GLU A 150 3.04 -19.23 9.28
N MET A 151 3.91 -18.27 9.00
CA MET A 151 5.18 -18.09 9.71
C MET A 151 5.03 -17.40 11.07
N GLY A 152 3.91 -16.74 11.33
CA GLY A 152 3.63 -16.05 12.60
C GLY A 152 4.58 -14.87 12.86
N VAL A 153 5.05 -14.19 11.81
CA VAL A 153 5.99 -13.07 11.91
C VAL A 153 5.26 -11.72 11.94
N VAL A 154 5.86 -10.73 12.59
CA VAL A 154 5.38 -9.35 12.54
C VAL A 154 5.70 -8.76 11.17
N THR A 155 4.70 -8.14 10.55
CA THR A 155 4.84 -7.57 9.21
C THR A 155 4.27 -6.16 9.16
N GLN A 156 4.78 -5.31 8.29
CA GLN A 156 4.23 -3.98 8.04
C GLN A 156 4.53 -3.51 6.62
N MET A 157 3.51 -2.99 5.92
CA MET A 157 3.68 -2.30 4.65
C MET A 157 4.02 -0.83 4.85
N GLY A 158 4.88 -0.29 4.00
CA GLY A 158 5.37 1.09 4.04
C GLY A 158 4.38 2.17 3.57
N ASN A 159 3.07 2.00 3.80
CA ASN A 159 2.08 3.06 3.63
C ASN A 159 1.94 3.88 4.92
N GLN A 160 2.91 4.73 5.15
CA GLN A 160 3.16 5.42 6.42
C GLN A 160 1.98 6.24 6.96
N GLY A 161 1.05 6.66 6.10
CA GLY A 161 -0.19 7.33 6.52
C GLY A 161 -1.01 6.52 7.53
N THR A 162 -0.88 5.18 7.54
CA THR A 162 -1.55 4.31 8.53
C THR A 162 -1.13 4.63 9.97
N SER A 163 0.04 5.22 10.16
CA SER A 163 0.57 5.63 11.46
C SER A 163 0.15 7.04 11.89
N GLU A 164 -0.61 7.75 11.04
CA GLU A 164 -1.14 9.06 11.37
C GLU A 164 -2.38 8.96 12.24
N ASN A 165 -2.37 9.70 13.37
CA ASN A 165 -3.52 9.74 14.28
C ASN A 165 -4.77 10.33 13.61
N GLY A 166 -4.60 11.30 12.70
CA GLY A 166 -5.71 11.90 11.95
C GLY A 166 -6.38 10.92 10.99
N LEU A 167 -5.62 10.00 10.34
CA LEU A 167 -6.20 8.92 9.53
C LEU A 167 -7.07 8.01 10.41
N ARG A 168 -6.53 7.60 11.57
CA ARG A 168 -7.24 6.71 12.50
C ARG A 168 -8.52 7.35 13.03
N GLU A 169 -8.46 8.64 13.33
CA GLU A 169 -9.63 9.43 13.74
C GLU A 169 -10.66 9.56 12.61
N ALA A 170 -10.23 9.85 11.37
CA ALA A 170 -11.14 9.90 10.21
C ALA A 170 -11.87 8.55 10.00
N VAL A 171 -11.18 7.43 10.18
CA VAL A 171 -11.78 6.09 10.14
C VAL A 171 -12.85 5.93 11.21
N GLU A 172 -12.59 6.36 12.44
CA GLU A 172 -13.55 6.32 13.54
C GLU A 172 -14.78 7.21 13.27
N VAL A 173 -14.56 8.40 12.73
CA VAL A 173 -15.64 9.34 12.34
C VAL A 173 -16.55 8.73 11.27
N ILE A 174 -15.98 8.08 10.24
CA ILE A 174 -16.81 7.40 9.23
C ILE A 174 -17.59 6.25 9.87
N ARG A 175 -16.93 5.42 10.68
CA ARG A 175 -17.56 4.27 11.34
C ARG A 175 -18.62 4.63 12.37
N SER A 176 -18.53 5.81 12.99
CA SER A 176 -19.56 6.31 13.91
C SER A 176 -20.86 6.68 13.21
N GLY A 177 -20.88 6.74 11.88
CA GLY A 177 -22.03 7.18 11.09
C GLY A 177 -22.18 8.71 11.00
N ALA A 178 -21.16 9.48 11.33
CA ALA A 178 -21.18 10.94 11.32
C ALA A 178 -21.70 11.55 10.01
N ILE A 179 -21.36 10.93 8.89
CA ILE A 179 -21.78 11.36 7.55
C ILE A 179 -22.94 10.52 6.99
N GLY A 180 -23.55 9.66 7.81
CA GLY A 180 -24.64 8.77 7.40
C GLY A 180 -24.14 7.55 6.60
N THR A 181 -25.03 7.00 5.76
CA THR A 181 -24.73 5.81 4.94
C THR A 181 -23.86 6.18 3.74
N VAL A 182 -22.71 5.50 3.59
CA VAL A 182 -21.78 5.75 2.48
C VAL A 182 -22.09 4.81 1.32
N LYS A 183 -22.34 5.38 0.13
CA LYS A 183 -22.55 4.64 -1.11
C LYS A 183 -21.50 4.89 -2.17
N GLU A 184 -20.76 5.99 -2.06
CA GLU A 184 -19.75 6.37 -3.03
C GLU A 184 -18.48 6.87 -2.33
N VAL A 185 -17.33 6.54 -2.92
CA VAL A 185 -16.02 7.03 -2.53
C VAL A 185 -15.26 7.45 -3.77
N HIS A 186 -14.64 8.62 -3.76
CA HIS A 186 -13.84 9.15 -4.86
C HIS A 186 -12.44 9.47 -4.36
N VAL A 187 -11.43 8.91 -5.02
CA VAL A 187 -10.03 9.13 -4.69
C VAL A 187 -9.25 9.49 -5.95
N TRP A 188 -8.49 10.55 -5.90
CA TRP A 188 -7.66 11.00 -7.01
C TRP A 188 -6.24 11.31 -6.57
N THR A 189 -5.31 11.22 -7.53
CA THR A 189 -3.89 11.46 -7.29
C THR A 189 -3.28 12.41 -8.31
N ASN A 190 -2.26 13.13 -7.89
CA ASN A 190 -1.45 13.98 -8.74
C ASN A 190 -0.43 13.20 -9.61
N ARG A 191 -0.45 11.87 -9.57
CA ARG A 191 0.43 10.99 -10.36
C ARG A 191 -0.18 10.67 -11.74
N PRO A 192 0.65 10.16 -12.69
CA PRO A 192 2.09 9.89 -12.59
C PRO A 192 2.96 11.15 -12.70
N ILE A 193 4.16 11.10 -12.10
CA ILE A 193 5.25 12.08 -12.27
C ILE A 193 6.49 11.45 -12.96
N TRP A 194 6.40 10.17 -13.28
CA TRP A 194 7.37 9.41 -14.07
C TRP A 194 6.81 9.19 -15.48
N PRO A 195 7.65 8.82 -16.47
CA PRO A 195 7.20 8.46 -17.80
C PRO A 195 6.20 7.29 -17.76
N GLN A 196 4.99 7.52 -18.25
CA GLN A 196 3.90 6.57 -18.38
C GLN A 196 3.07 6.99 -19.60
N GLY A 197 2.45 6.04 -20.30
CA GLY A 197 1.80 6.32 -21.57
C GLY A 197 2.80 6.57 -22.71
N THR A 198 3.95 5.90 -22.68
CA THR A 198 5.02 6.00 -23.68
C THR A 198 5.57 4.62 -24.03
N GLY A 199 6.07 4.43 -25.24
CA GLY A 199 6.74 3.22 -25.69
C GLY A 199 8.18 3.13 -25.16
N ARG A 200 8.79 1.96 -25.34
CA ARG A 200 10.19 1.72 -25.00
C ARG A 200 11.11 2.40 -26.03
N PRO A 201 12.11 3.17 -25.60
CA PRO A 201 13.15 3.66 -26.51
C PRO A 201 13.86 2.52 -27.22
N ALA A 202 14.13 2.69 -28.52
CA ALA A 202 14.78 1.67 -29.34
C ALA A 202 16.21 1.36 -28.89
N GLY A 203 16.70 0.16 -29.24
CA GLY A 203 18.05 -0.29 -28.99
C GLY A 203 18.30 -0.75 -27.55
N GLU A 204 19.58 -1.02 -27.28
CA GLU A 204 20.10 -1.44 -25.98
C GLU A 204 21.40 -0.67 -25.69
N ASP A 205 21.74 -0.55 -24.43
CA ASP A 205 22.97 0.12 -24.00
C ASP A 205 23.79 -0.80 -23.10
N LYS A 206 25.10 -0.51 -22.98
CA LYS A 206 25.96 -1.27 -22.07
C LYS A 206 25.51 -1.08 -20.62
N VAL A 207 25.36 -2.18 -19.89
CA VAL A 207 25.11 -2.13 -18.45
C VAL A 207 26.33 -1.51 -17.76
N PRO A 208 26.14 -0.49 -16.86
CA PRO A 208 27.23 0.04 -16.07
C PRO A 208 27.90 -1.05 -15.20
N ASP A 209 29.19 -1.01 -15.05
CA ASP A 209 29.96 -2.03 -14.32
C ASP A 209 29.59 -2.10 -12.81
N GLU A 210 29.02 -1.03 -12.27
CA GLU A 210 28.51 -0.96 -10.89
C GLU A 210 27.12 -1.56 -10.70
N LEU A 211 26.35 -1.80 -11.78
CA LEU A 211 24.97 -2.24 -11.73
C LEU A 211 24.85 -3.75 -12.00
N ASN A 212 24.36 -4.51 -11.05
CA ASN A 212 23.96 -5.90 -11.27
C ASN A 212 22.58 -5.93 -11.94
N TRP A 213 22.57 -5.91 -13.29
CA TRP A 213 21.33 -5.86 -14.08
C TRP A 213 20.48 -7.13 -13.93
N ASP A 214 21.12 -8.29 -13.81
CA ASP A 214 20.42 -9.56 -13.58
C ASP A 214 19.61 -9.53 -12.26
N ALA A 215 20.24 -9.05 -11.19
CA ALA A 215 19.60 -8.92 -9.90
C ALA A 215 18.53 -7.79 -9.90
N TRP A 216 18.72 -6.73 -10.72
CA TRP A 216 17.70 -5.68 -10.87
C TRP A 216 16.46 -6.19 -11.59
N ILE A 217 16.63 -6.94 -12.68
CA ILE A 217 15.50 -7.61 -13.39
C ILE A 217 14.78 -8.58 -12.43
N GLY A 218 15.55 -9.28 -11.60
CA GLY A 218 14.98 -10.14 -10.57
C GLY A 218 13.99 -11.17 -11.14
N PRO A 219 12.74 -11.24 -10.62
CA PRO A 219 11.74 -12.19 -11.06
C PRO A 219 11.08 -11.87 -12.41
N ALA A 220 11.28 -10.66 -12.97
CA ALA A 220 10.70 -10.27 -14.24
C ALA A 220 11.40 -10.96 -15.42
N ALA A 221 10.73 -11.01 -16.57
CA ALA A 221 11.34 -11.52 -17.79
C ALA A 221 12.59 -10.69 -18.15
N MET A 222 13.65 -11.38 -18.60
CA MET A 222 14.88 -10.71 -18.99
C MET A 222 14.64 -9.77 -20.17
N ARG A 223 15.21 -8.56 -20.06
CA ARG A 223 15.19 -7.57 -21.13
C ARG A 223 16.49 -6.78 -21.16
N PRO A 224 16.86 -6.23 -22.34
CA PRO A 224 18.07 -5.42 -22.48
C PRO A 224 18.03 -4.18 -21.61
N TYR A 225 19.18 -3.81 -21.09
CA TYR A 225 19.35 -2.53 -20.38
C TYR A 225 19.18 -1.35 -21.34
N LYS A 226 18.64 -0.27 -20.82
CA LYS A 226 18.54 1.01 -21.53
C LYS A 226 18.91 2.14 -20.57
N ASP A 227 19.87 2.94 -20.95
CA ASP A 227 20.33 4.10 -20.18
C ASP A 227 19.32 5.26 -20.23
N GLY A 228 19.68 6.40 -19.65
CA GLY A 228 18.83 7.58 -19.60
C GLY A 228 17.68 7.46 -18.57
N ARG A 229 17.86 6.63 -17.54
CA ARG A 229 16.86 6.40 -16.49
C ARG A 229 15.54 5.85 -17.03
N VAL A 230 15.59 5.02 -18.07
CA VAL A 230 14.37 4.40 -18.63
C VAL A 230 13.69 3.53 -17.57
N TYR A 231 14.45 2.72 -16.83
CA TYR A 231 13.95 1.86 -15.76
C TYR A 231 14.53 2.25 -14.41
N HIS A 232 15.80 2.02 -14.21
CA HIS A 232 16.56 2.34 -13.01
C HIS A 232 16.91 3.84 -13.03
N ASP A 233 16.80 4.58 -11.97
CA ASP A 233 16.55 4.20 -10.57
C ASP A 233 15.10 4.47 -10.11
N PHE A 234 14.31 5.22 -10.86
CA PHE A 234 13.00 5.76 -10.44
C PHE A 234 11.86 5.43 -11.39
N ASN A 235 12.10 5.44 -12.71
CA ASN A 235 11.05 5.43 -13.73
C ASN A 235 10.42 4.05 -13.96
N TRP A 236 10.96 2.99 -13.36
CA TRP A 236 10.41 1.63 -13.41
C TRP A 236 8.92 1.57 -13.05
N ARG A 237 8.40 2.55 -12.30
CA ARG A 237 6.99 2.62 -11.87
C ARG A 237 6.00 2.62 -13.00
N GLY A 238 6.34 3.24 -14.13
CA GLY A 238 5.48 3.33 -15.31
C GLY A 238 5.48 2.07 -16.18
N TRP A 239 6.42 1.14 -15.96
CA TRP A 239 6.63 -0.04 -16.80
C TRP A 239 5.89 -1.25 -16.26
N LEU A 240 5.11 -1.91 -17.13
CA LEU A 240 4.25 -3.04 -16.77
C LEU A 240 5.00 -4.22 -16.13
N ASP A 241 6.27 -4.43 -16.48
CA ASP A 241 7.07 -5.52 -15.93
C ASP A 241 7.61 -5.26 -14.53
N PHE A 242 7.74 -3.98 -14.14
CA PHE A 242 8.51 -3.59 -12.96
C PHE A 242 7.70 -2.85 -11.91
N GLY A 243 6.73 -2.04 -12.35
CA GLY A 243 5.89 -1.23 -11.48
C GLY A 243 4.41 -1.56 -11.60
N THR A 244 3.61 -0.81 -10.88
CA THR A 244 2.15 -0.94 -10.82
C THR A 244 1.43 0.34 -11.25
N GLY A 245 2.17 1.26 -11.91
CA GLY A 245 1.65 2.53 -12.39
C GLY A 245 1.18 3.47 -11.28
N ALA A 246 0.48 4.53 -11.66
CA ALA A 246 -0.06 5.50 -10.71
C ALA A 246 -1.02 4.86 -9.71
N LEU A 247 -1.82 3.86 -10.15
CA LEU A 247 -2.77 3.15 -9.29
C LEU A 247 -2.05 2.45 -8.14
N GLY A 248 -1.11 1.54 -8.41
CA GLY A 248 -0.45 0.79 -7.35
C GLY A 248 0.45 1.66 -6.49
N ASP A 249 1.18 2.62 -7.10
CA ASP A 249 2.06 3.53 -6.35
C ASP A 249 1.30 4.36 -5.32
N MET A 250 0.11 4.88 -5.64
CA MET A 250 -0.59 5.84 -4.78
C MET A 250 -1.83 5.31 -4.08
N ALA A 251 -2.52 4.30 -4.62
CA ALA A 251 -3.75 3.83 -4.00
C ALA A 251 -3.52 3.32 -2.57
N CYS A 252 -2.39 2.66 -2.30
CA CYS A 252 -2.04 2.23 -0.94
C CYS A 252 -1.93 3.39 0.08
N HIS A 253 -1.79 4.62 -0.38
CA HIS A 253 -1.78 5.82 0.44
C HIS A 253 -3.15 6.50 0.47
N THR A 254 -3.61 6.97 -0.68
CA THR A 254 -4.79 7.85 -0.79
C THR A 254 -6.10 7.11 -0.53
N THR A 255 -6.17 5.80 -0.81
CA THR A 255 -7.37 5.00 -0.52
C THR A 255 -7.39 4.40 0.88
N ASN A 256 -6.28 4.48 1.61
CA ASN A 256 -6.09 3.78 2.89
C ASN A 256 -7.19 4.11 3.92
N MET A 257 -7.51 5.38 4.09
CA MET A 257 -8.53 5.83 5.03
C MET A 257 -9.93 5.28 4.69
N PRO A 258 -10.50 5.49 3.49
CA PRO A 258 -11.81 4.94 3.17
C PRO A 258 -11.84 3.41 3.10
N VAL A 259 -10.77 2.75 2.63
CA VAL A 259 -10.69 1.28 2.62
C VAL A 259 -10.72 0.73 4.04
N MET A 260 -9.95 1.31 4.96
CA MET A 260 -9.95 0.89 6.35
C MET A 260 -11.32 1.14 7.03
N ALA A 261 -11.93 2.30 6.77
CA ALA A 261 -13.20 2.68 7.38
C ALA A 261 -14.34 1.78 6.94
N LEU A 262 -14.45 1.52 5.64
CA LEU A 262 -15.58 0.87 4.98
C LEU A 262 -15.31 -0.59 4.61
N LYS A 263 -14.15 -1.15 4.98
CA LYS A 263 -13.74 -2.51 4.63
C LYS A 263 -13.88 -2.76 3.11
N LEU A 264 -13.32 -1.85 2.30
CA LEU A 264 -13.37 -1.94 0.84
C LEU A 264 -12.30 -2.93 0.33
N TRP A 265 -12.57 -4.20 0.53
CA TRP A 265 -11.83 -5.32 -0.04
C TRP A 265 -12.79 -6.31 -0.67
N ASP A 266 -12.26 -7.19 -1.52
CA ASP A 266 -13.03 -8.18 -2.26
C ASP A 266 -14.10 -7.53 -3.17
N PRO A 267 -13.74 -6.64 -4.13
CA PRO A 267 -14.69 -6.08 -5.07
C PRO A 267 -15.37 -7.19 -5.88
N VAL A 268 -16.62 -6.98 -6.28
CA VAL A 268 -17.35 -7.92 -7.14
C VAL A 268 -17.16 -7.60 -8.63
N ALA A 269 -16.78 -6.37 -8.94
CA ALA A 269 -16.45 -5.96 -10.30
C ALA A 269 -15.52 -4.75 -10.33
N VAL A 270 -14.84 -4.57 -11.46
CA VAL A 270 -14.05 -3.39 -11.79
C VAL A 270 -14.27 -2.99 -13.24
N THR A 271 -14.27 -1.68 -13.51
CA THR A 271 -14.42 -1.13 -14.86
C THR A 271 -13.42 0.00 -15.07
N ALA A 272 -12.69 0.00 -16.18
CA ALA A 272 -12.00 1.19 -16.65
C ALA A 272 -13.02 2.11 -17.34
N VAL A 273 -13.54 3.09 -16.60
CA VAL A 273 -14.53 4.07 -17.10
C VAL A 273 -13.89 5.00 -18.12
N LYS A 274 -12.61 5.32 -17.90
CA LYS A 274 -11.77 6.09 -18.83
C LYS A 274 -10.35 5.53 -18.78
N ASN A 275 -9.74 5.37 -19.94
CA ASN A 275 -8.41 4.79 -20.04
C ASN A 275 -7.71 5.29 -21.32
N SER A 276 -6.59 5.98 -21.19
CA SER A 276 -5.81 6.42 -22.37
C SER A 276 -5.11 5.26 -23.11
N GLY A 277 -5.25 4.04 -22.61
CA GLY A 277 -4.70 2.82 -23.20
C GLY A 277 -3.26 2.53 -22.77
N LEU A 278 -2.91 1.25 -22.83
CA LEU A 278 -1.53 0.79 -22.69
C LEU A 278 -0.76 1.16 -23.97
N VAL A 279 0.48 1.59 -23.84
CA VAL A 279 1.34 1.86 -24.99
C VAL A 279 2.23 0.67 -25.24
N GLU A 280 2.08 0.04 -26.41
CA GLU A 280 2.88 -1.12 -26.91
C GLU A 280 2.99 -2.30 -25.92
N ASN A 281 2.05 -2.42 -24.97
CA ASN A 281 2.16 -3.33 -23.81
C ASN A 281 3.43 -3.13 -22.96
N GLU A 282 4.01 -1.95 -22.97
CA GLU A 282 5.21 -1.61 -22.22
C GLU A 282 4.90 -0.77 -20.98
N THR A 283 4.07 0.27 -21.10
CA THR A 283 3.76 1.19 -20.01
C THR A 283 2.27 1.30 -19.72
N TYR A 284 1.98 1.69 -18.48
CA TYR A 284 0.63 2.03 -18.02
C TYR A 284 0.07 3.26 -18.76
N PRO A 285 -1.26 3.43 -18.78
CA PRO A 285 -1.92 4.61 -19.36
C PRO A 285 -1.44 5.91 -18.72
N SER A 286 -1.36 6.99 -19.49
CA SER A 286 -1.01 8.32 -18.96
C SER A 286 -2.09 8.89 -18.02
N ASN A 287 -3.33 8.42 -18.16
CA ASN A 287 -4.45 8.75 -17.29
C ASN A 287 -5.50 7.64 -17.29
N SER A 288 -6.20 7.51 -16.17
CA SER A 288 -7.30 6.57 -16.03
C SER A 288 -8.37 7.03 -15.05
N THR A 289 -9.57 6.47 -15.20
CA THR A 289 -10.64 6.49 -14.21
C THR A 289 -11.18 5.08 -14.07
N LEU A 290 -11.09 4.53 -12.86
CA LEU A 290 -11.57 3.18 -12.56
C LEU A 290 -12.76 3.24 -11.61
N LYS A 291 -13.71 2.34 -11.79
CA LYS A 291 -14.80 2.08 -10.86
C LYS A 291 -14.66 0.68 -10.31
N PHE A 292 -14.64 0.54 -8.99
CA PHE A 292 -14.74 -0.72 -8.27
C PHE A 292 -16.11 -0.81 -7.63
N GLU A 293 -16.75 -1.96 -7.73
CA GLU A 293 -18.06 -2.23 -7.13
C GLU A 293 -17.90 -3.20 -5.96
N PHE A 294 -18.40 -2.79 -4.80
CA PHE A 294 -18.40 -3.62 -3.60
C PHE A 294 -19.82 -3.99 -3.21
N ALA A 295 -20.10 -5.28 -3.02
CA ALA A 295 -21.38 -5.73 -2.51
C ALA A 295 -21.61 -5.26 -1.07
N ALA A 296 -22.86 -5.33 -0.59
CA ALA A 296 -23.17 -5.14 0.82
C ALA A 296 -22.39 -6.17 1.67
N ARG A 297 -21.79 -5.70 2.78
CA ARG A 297 -20.89 -6.51 3.62
C ARG A 297 -20.86 -6.02 5.06
N ASP A 298 -20.79 -6.91 6.01
CA ASP A 298 -20.57 -6.60 7.43
C ASP A 298 -21.46 -5.46 7.99
N GLY A 299 -22.72 -5.37 7.54
CA GLY A 299 -23.65 -4.30 7.90
C GLY A 299 -23.49 -3.01 7.12
N LEU A 300 -22.53 -2.94 6.20
CA LEU A 300 -22.35 -1.84 5.26
C LEU A 300 -23.14 -2.11 3.96
N VAL A 301 -23.67 -1.05 3.36
CA VAL A 301 -24.36 -1.14 2.06
C VAL A 301 -23.39 -1.37 0.92
N ALA A 302 -23.92 -1.74 -0.25
CA ALA A 302 -23.13 -1.75 -1.49
C ALA A 302 -22.52 -0.37 -1.75
N THR A 303 -21.28 -0.35 -2.19
CA THR A 303 -20.50 0.89 -2.31
C THR A 303 -19.75 0.90 -3.64
N ASP A 304 -19.86 1.97 -4.38
CA ASP A 304 -19.05 2.26 -5.56
C ASP A 304 -17.81 3.07 -5.15
N PHE A 305 -16.65 2.62 -5.60
CA PHE A 305 -15.39 3.32 -5.37
C PHE A 305 -14.79 3.74 -6.70
N TYR A 306 -14.41 5.01 -6.79
CA TYR A 306 -13.81 5.60 -7.99
C TYR A 306 -12.37 6.03 -7.73
N TRP A 307 -11.48 5.61 -8.62
CA TRP A 307 -10.10 6.04 -8.69
C TRP A 307 -9.88 6.94 -9.91
N TYR A 308 -9.07 7.99 -9.73
CA TYR A 308 -8.72 8.90 -10.81
C TYR A 308 -7.22 9.22 -10.78
N ASP A 309 -6.56 9.18 -11.93
CA ASP A 309 -5.17 9.57 -12.09
C ASP A 309 -4.92 10.33 -13.40
N GLY A 310 -3.66 10.75 -13.59
CA GLY A 310 -3.26 11.47 -14.80
C GLY A 310 -3.87 12.86 -14.96
N GLY A 311 -4.52 13.38 -13.91
CA GLY A 311 -5.22 14.68 -13.94
C GLY A 311 -6.73 14.55 -14.07
N ASN A 312 -7.27 13.33 -14.18
CA ASN A 312 -8.71 13.11 -14.09
C ASN A 312 -9.19 13.45 -12.67
N LEU A 313 -10.43 13.92 -12.55
CA LEU A 313 -11.06 14.36 -11.30
C LEU A 313 -12.50 13.85 -11.25
N PRO A 314 -13.10 13.79 -10.05
CA PRO A 314 -14.55 13.64 -9.90
C PRO A 314 -15.32 14.72 -10.67
N ASP A 315 -16.63 14.50 -10.87
CA ASP A 315 -17.48 15.46 -11.56
C ASP A 315 -17.64 16.78 -10.78
N ASP A 316 -18.03 17.84 -11.49
CA ASP A 316 -18.15 19.17 -10.91
C ASP A 316 -19.24 19.28 -9.84
N LYS A 317 -20.26 18.43 -9.89
CA LYS A 317 -21.31 18.40 -8.86
C LYS A 317 -20.75 17.99 -7.50
N LEU A 318 -19.81 17.05 -7.49
CA LEU A 318 -19.11 16.65 -6.27
C LEU A 318 -18.03 17.66 -5.88
N LEU A 319 -17.21 18.09 -6.84
CA LEU A 319 -16.12 19.04 -6.57
C LEU A 319 -16.63 20.35 -5.99
N ASN A 320 -17.75 20.90 -6.50
CA ASN A 320 -18.32 22.16 -6.02
C ASN A 320 -18.81 22.15 -4.55
N GLN A 321 -18.83 20.98 -3.91
CA GLN A 321 -19.12 20.84 -2.48
C GLN A 321 -17.87 20.95 -1.60
N LEU A 322 -16.67 20.98 -2.21
CA LEU A 322 -15.39 21.05 -1.51
C LEU A 322 -15.03 22.48 -1.11
N PRO A 323 -14.10 22.66 -0.15
CA PRO A 323 -13.69 23.99 0.29
C PRO A 323 -13.21 24.87 -0.86
N LYS A 324 -13.53 26.17 -0.79
CA LYS A 324 -13.16 27.14 -1.82
C LYS A 324 -11.65 27.16 -2.10
N SER A 325 -10.82 27.04 -1.05
CA SER A 325 -9.36 26.97 -1.18
C SER A 325 -8.89 25.76 -2.03
N PHE A 326 -9.61 24.63 -1.96
CA PHE A 326 -9.33 23.46 -2.79
C PHE A 326 -9.82 23.66 -4.23
N LEU A 327 -10.99 24.27 -4.43
CA LEU A 327 -11.50 24.60 -5.77
C LEU A 327 -10.55 25.53 -6.56
N GLU A 328 -9.88 26.44 -5.87
CA GLU A 328 -8.84 27.29 -6.48
C GLU A 328 -7.64 26.45 -7.00
N LYS A 329 -7.27 25.39 -6.28
CA LYS A 329 -6.23 24.44 -6.74
C LYS A 329 -6.70 23.64 -7.95
N VAL A 330 -7.95 23.18 -7.94
CA VAL A 330 -8.57 22.49 -9.08
C VAL A 330 -8.62 23.39 -10.32
N ALA A 331 -8.99 24.66 -10.15
CA ALA A 331 -8.99 25.64 -11.25
C ALA A 331 -7.57 25.85 -11.82
N LYS A 332 -6.56 25.95 -10.97
CA LYS A 332 -5.14 26.02 -11.41
C LYS A 332 -4.72 24.76 -12.14
N GLN A 333 -5.09 23.57 -11.67
CA GLN A 333 -4.82 22.31 -12.36
C GLN A 333 -5.44 22.29 -13.76
N ARG A 334 -6.69 22.73 -13.92
CA ARG A 334 -7.39 22.81 -15.21
C ARG A 334 -6.76 23.81 -16.17
N ALA A 335 -6.08 24.81 -15.63
CA ALA A 335 -5.29 25.77 -16.39
C ALA A 335 -3.85 25.30 -16.70
N GLY A 336 -3.54 24.00 -16.48
CA GLY A 336 -2.23 23.43 -16.75
C GLY A 336 -1.23 23.50 -15.59
N GLY A 337 -1.67 23.88 -14.40
CA GLY A 337 -0.86 23.87 -13.17
C GLY A 337 -0.72 22.49 -12.54
N ASN A 338 -0.19 22.45 -11.31
CA ASN A 338 0.04 21.22 -10.57
C ASN A 338 -1.26 20.45 -10.35
N LYS A 339 -1.19 19.13 -10.56
CA LYS A 339 -2.30 18.21 -10.27
C LYS A 339 -2.52 18.11 -8.76
N THR A 340 -3.77 17.90 -8.36
CA THR A 340 -4.20 17.73 -6.98
C THR A 340 -4.31 16.26 -6.61
N SER A 341 -4.33 15.98 -5.31
CA SER A 341 -4.70 14.68 -4.72
C SER A 341 -5.83 14.87 -3.71
N GLY A 342 -6.60 13.83 -3.47
CA GLY A 342 -7.63 13.85 -2.44
C GLY A 342 -8.44 12.58 -2.34
N ALA A 343 -9.16 12.46 -1.23
CA ALA A 343 -10.14 11.41 -0.97
C ALA A 343 -11.44 12.03 -0.48
N LEU A 344 -12.56 11.68 -1.10
CA LEU A 344 -13.90 12.15 -0.78
C LEU A 344 -14.79 10.95 -0.49
N VAL A 345 -15.30 10.86 0.74
CA VAL A 345 -16.27 9.86 1.17
C VAL A 345 -17.65 10.51 1.19
N VAL A 346 -18.56 9.99 0.36
CA VAL A 346 -19.91 10.57 0.17
C VAL A 346 -20.93 9.79 0.98
N GLY A 347 -21.41 10.39 2.05
CA GLY A 347 -22.46 9.84 2.91
C GLY A 347 -23.83 10.44 2.60
N SER A 348 -24.89 9.82 3.12
CA SER A 348 -26.28 10.31 2.98
C SER A 348 -26.51 11.65 3.69
N ASP A 349 -25.74 11.94 4.71
CA ASP A 349 -25.93 13.08 5.59
C ASP A 349 -24.82 14.13 5.50
N GLY A 350 -23.71 13.82 4.81
CA GLY A 350 -22.60 14.74 4.65
C GLY A 350 -21.43 14.07 3.96
N LEU A 351 -20.32 14.80 3.88
CA LEU A 351 -19.10 14.35 3.22
C LEU A 351 -17.93 14.36 4.21
N LEU A 352 -16.98 13.44 4.03
CA LEU A 352 -15.67 13.56 4.63
C LEU A 352 -14.63 13.72 3.50
N PHE A 353 -13.91 14.83 3.53
CA PHE A 353 -12.90 15.18 2.54
C PHE A 353 -11.50 15.22 3.18
N SER A 354 -10.53 14.58 2.54
CA SER A 354 -9.10 14.66 2.87
C SER A 354 -8.32 15.12 1.66
N GLU A 355 -7.60 16.24 1.80
CA GLU A 355 -6.85 16.85 0.70
C GLU A 355 -5.48 16.21 0.48
N ASN A 356 -4.95 15.46 1.47
CA ASN A 356 -3.60 14.92 1.39
C ASN A 356 -3.57 13.42 1.04
N ASP A 357 -2.42 12.98 0.53
CA ASP A 357 -2.20 11.60 0.11
C ASP A 357 -2.32 10.57 1.25
N TYR A 358 -2.23 10.98 2.52
CA TYR A 358 -2.11 10.07 3.67
C TYR A 358 -3.36 10.01 4.56
N GLY A 359 -4.38 10.80 4.27
CA GLY A 359 -5.57 10.87 5.13
C GLY A 359 -5.30 11.47 6.52
N ALA A 360 -4.15 12.12 6.71
CA ALA A 360 -3.72 12.64 8.01
C ALA A 360 -4.54 13.83 8.50
N GLN A 361 -5.22 14.51 7.59
CA GLN A 361 -6.12 15.62 7.85
C GLN A 361 -7.41 15.42 7.06
N TYR A 362 -8.52 15.79 7.65
CA TYR A 362 -9.83 15.69 7.01
C TYR A 362 -10.75 16.82 7.43
N GLN A 363 -11.81 17.03 6.67
CA GLN A 363 -12.89 17.99 6.94
C GLN A 363 -14.23 17.29 6.76
N LEU A 364 -15.18 17.60 7.64
CA LEU A 364 -16.59 17.21 7.47
C LEU A 364 -17.34 18.34 6.77
N LEU A 365 -18.12 18.01 5.76
CA LEU A 365 -18.82 18.97 4.92
C LEU A 365 -20.34 18.67 4.86
N PRO A 366 -21.20 19.68 4.76
CA PRO A 366 -20.85 21.11 4.80
C PRO A 366 -20.42 21.56 6.20
N GLU A 367 -19.43 22.45 6.28
CA GLU A 367 -18.82 22.86 7.55
C GLU A 367 -19.82 23.36 8.60
N ALA A 368 -20.82 24.13 8.17
CA ALA A 368 -21.85 24.66 9.04
C ALA A 368 -22.64 23.56 9.79
N LYS A 369 -22.88 22.41 9.16
CA LYS A 369 -23.54 21.27 9.80
C LYS A 369 -22.68 20.64 10.89
N TYR A 370 -21.39 20.64 10.73
CA TYR A 370 -20.44 19.96 11.63
C TYR A 370 -19.71 20.88 12.58
N ALA A 371 -20.06 22.17 12.64
CA ALA A 371 -19.40 23.17 13.50
C ALA A 371 -19.40 22.79 15.00
N SER A 372 -20.40 22.05 15.46
CA SER A 372 -20.51 21.55 16.84
C SER A 372 -20.34 20.03 16.96
N TYR A 373 -19.84 19.36 15.90
CA TYR A 373 -19.66 17.92 15.93
C TYR A 373 -18.63 17.51 16.98
N LYS A 374 -18.98 16.52 17.78
CA LYS A 374 -18.08 15.93 18.76
C LYS A 374 -17.51 14.63 18.21
N LEU A 375 -16.22 14.48 18.28
CA LEU A 375 -15.53 13.28 17.86
C LEU A 375 -16.08 12.05 18.60
N PRO A 376 -16.15 10.90 17.91
CA PRO A 376 -16.55 9.65 18.55
C PRO A 376 -15.49 9.16 19.53
N ASP A 377 -15.86 8.18 20.34
CA ASP A 377 -14.92 7.50 21.21
C ASP A 377 -13.78 6.85 20.39
N GLN A 378 -12.57 6.96 20.91
CA GLN A 378 -11.39 6.35 20.31
C GLN A 378 -11.52 4.81 20.34
N THR A 379 -11.52 4.18 19.18
CA THR A 379 -11.58 2.71 19.02
C THR A 379 -10.32 2.11 18.42
N LEU A 380 -9.54 2.93 17.69
CA LEU A 380 -8.27 2.53 17.10
C LEU A 380 -7.10 2.96 17.99
N PRO A 381 -6.03 2.17 18.04
CA PRO A 381 -4.86 2.55 18.84
C PRO A 381 -4.22 3.83 18.29
N ARG A 382 -3.59 4.61 19.15
CA ARG A 382 -2.77 5.76 18.78
C ARG A 382 -1.30 5.43 19.04
N ILE A 383 -0.42 5.99 18.21
CA ILE A 383 1.02 5.84 18.38
C ILE A 383 1.51 6.95 19.30
N PRO A 384 2.09 6.61 20.46
CA PRO A 384 2.55 7.62 21.44
C PRO A 384 3.84 8.32 21.01
N PHE A 385 4.56 7.77 20.03
CA PHE A 385 5.84 8.30 19.55
C PHE A 385 5.66 9.64 18.83
N LYS A 386 6.48 10.63 19.22
CA LYS A 386 6.49 11.97 18.64
C LYS A 386 7.60 12.08 17.59
N GLY A 387 7.30 11.66 16.37
CA GLY A 387 8.21 11.74 15.22
C GLY A 387 7.45 12.03 13.94
N GLY A 388 8.14 12.09 12.83
CA GLY A 388 7.52 12.14 11.51
C GLY A 388 6.71 10.89 11.19
N THR A 389 5.90 10.95 10.14
CA THR A 389 5.00 9.85 9.73
C THR A 389 5.77 8.53 9.50
N ASP A 390 6.92 8.61 8.85
CA ASP A 390 7.80 7.47 8.59
C ASP A 390 8.38 6.86 9.88
N GLU A 391 8.89 7.71 10.76
CA GLU A 391 9.49 7.30 12.03
C GLU A 391 8.45 6.64 12.94
N ARG A 392 7.23 7.19 13.00
CA ARG A 392 6.12 6.58 13.74
C ARG A 392 5.82 5.16 13.26
N GLN A 393 5.88 4.94 11.94
CA GLN A 393 5.61 3.63 11.38
C GLN A 393 6.72 2.63 11.72
N LYS A 394 7.99 3.04 11.70
CA LYS A 394 9.11 2.19 12.15
C LYS A 394 9.04 1.90 13.65
N TRP A 395 8.66 2.92 14.44
CA TRP A 395 8.42 2.74 15.87
C TRP A 395 7.33 1.70 16.13
N GLU A 396 6.18 1.80 15.44
CA GLU A 396 5.08 0.83 15.54
C GLU A 396 5.57 -0.59 15.20
N PHE A 397 6.34 -0.75 14.11
CA PHE A 397 6.87 -2.02 13.66
C PHE A 397 7.84 -2.63 14.68
N VAL A 398 8.87 -1.90 15.09
CA VAL A 398 9.92 -2.40 16.01
C VAL A 398 9.32 -2.72 17.38
N ASN A 399 8.48 -1.85 17.92
CA ASN A 399 7.87 -2.07 19.23
C ASN A 399 6.78 -3.17 19.20
N SER A 400 6.22 -3.48 18.03
CA SER A 400 5.37 -4.66 17.86
C SER A 400 6.19 -5.96 17.90
N ILE A 401 7.41 -5.96 17.36
CA ILE A 401 8.33 -7.11 17.41
C ILE A 401 8.75 -7.40 18.86
N THR A 402 9.10 -6.37 19.60
CA THR A 402 9.53 -6.53 21.02
C THR A 402 8.38 -6.81 21.98
N GLY A 403 7.13 -6.62 21.53
CA GLY A 403 5.92 -6.73 22.36
C GLY A 403 5.67 -5.55 23.28
N GLU A 404 6.43 -4.45 23.14
CA GLU A 404 6.20 -3.19 23.88
C GLU A 404 4.96 -2.46 23.39
N TYR A 405 4.63 -2.57 22.08
CA TYR A 405 3.39 -2.06 21.52
C TYR A 405 2.40 -3.19 21.26
N LYS A 406 1.53 -3.43 22.23
CA LYS A 406 0.55 -4.53 22.27
C LYS A 406 -0.47 -4.55 21.11
N PRO A 407 -0.95 -3.38 20.62
CA PRO A 407 -1.89 -3.37 19.49
C PRO A 407 -1.35 -4.01 18.21
N GLY A 408 -0.03 -4.08 18.05
CA GLY A 408 0.58 -4.56 16.81
C GLY A 408 0.51 -3.54 15.67
N THR A 409 1.05 -3.92 14.52
CA THR A 409 1.09 -3.06 13.34
C THR A 409 -0.28 -2.97 12.66
N MET A 410 -0.79 -1.76 12.42
CA MET A 410 -2.07 -1.60 11.73
C MET A 410 -1.99 -1.85 10.22
N SER A 411 -0.81 -1.68 9.62
CA SER A 411 -0.57 -2.02 8.22
C SER A 411 0.15 -3.37 8.06
N ASN A 412 -0.22 -4.36 8.92
CA ASN A 412 0.27 -5.72 8.75
C ASN A 412 -0.17 -6.33 7.41
N PHE A 413 0.46 -7.42 7.00
CA PHE A 413 0.20 -7.98 5.68
C PHE A 413 -1.21 -8.57 5.52
N ASP A 414 -1.96 -8.86 6.58
CA ASP A 414 -3.37 -9.24 6.40
C ASP A 414 -4.19 -8.05 5.91
N TYR A 415 -4.02 -6.87 6.50
CA TYR A 415 -4.68 -5.65 6.03
C TYR A 415 -4.06 -5.13 4.71
N ALA A 416 -2.75 -4.95 4.69
CA ALA A 416 -2.03 -4.37 3.55
C ALA A 416 -2.14 -5.22 2.29
N GLY A 417 -2.16 -6.55 2.45
CA GLY A 417 -2.37 -7.47 1.34
C GLY A 417 -3.78 -7.37 0.76
N ARG A 418 -4.82 -7.24 1.61
CA ARG A 418 -6.19 -7.00 1.12
C ARG A 418 -6.31 -5.68 0.36
N LEU A 419 -5.73 -4.61 0.91
CA LEU A 419 -5.70 -3.30 0.25
C LEU A 419 -4.99 -3.39 -1.10
N THR A 420 -3.79 -3.99 -1.15
CA THR A 420 -3.01 -4.12 -2.38
C THR A 420 -3.71 -5.02 -3.39
N GLU A 421 -4.19 -6.19 -2.99
CA GLU A 421 -4.96 -7.13 -3.81
C GLU A 421 -6.14 -6.44 -4.47
N THR A 422 -6.94 -5.70 -3.68
CA THR A 422 -8.12 -4.96 -4.16
C THR A 422 -7.73 -3.93 -5.23
N MET A 423 -6.74 -3.10 -4.95
CA MET A 423 -6.36 -2.03 -5.89
C MET A 423 -5.74 -2.60 -7.18
N LEU A 424 -4.96 -3.67 -7.07
CA LEU A 424 -4.34 -4.30 -8.24
C LEU A 424 -5.35 -4.99 -9.18
N VAL A 425 -6.57 -5.31 -8.73
CA VAL A 425 -7.65 -5.75 -9.66
C VAL A 425 -7.93 -4.67 -10.72
N GLY A 426 -7.74 -3.40 -10.39
CA GLY A 426 -7.83 -2.29 -11.36
C GLY A 426 -6.86 -2.41 -12.53
N ILE A 427 -5.69 -3.05 -12.35
CA ILE A 427 -4.72 -3.29 -13.44
C ILE A 427 -5.31 -4.20 -14.52
N LEU A 428 -6.17 -5.15 -14.15
CA LEU A 428 -6.88 -5.99 -15.12
C LEU A 428 -7.85 -5.14 -15.97
N ALA A 429 -8.54 -4.18 -15.34
CA ALA A 429 -9.42 -3.25 -16.05
C ALA A 429 -8.64 -2.33 -17.02
N LEU A 430 -7.43 -1.89 -16.63
CA LEU A 430 -6.56 -1.11 -17.53
C LEU A 430 -6.08 -1.91 -18.75
N ARG A 431 -6.10 -3.25 -18.69
CA ARG A 431 -5.76 -4.16 -19.79
C ARG A 431 -6.98 -4.58 -20.62
N SER A 432 -8.18 -4.21 -20.20
CA SER A 432 -9.43 -4.49 -20.90
C SER A 432 -9.85 -3.29 -21.78
N LYS A 433 -10.95 -3.45 -22.52
CA LYS A 433 -11.55 -2.35 -23.28
C LYS A 433 -12.16 -1.33 -22.32
N GLU A 434 -12.05 -0.05 -22.66
CA GLU A 434 -12.73 1.03 -21.94
C GLU A 434 -14.24 0.74 -21.87
N GLY A 435 -14.83 0.94 -20.69
CA GLY A 435 -16.23 0.64 -20.40
C GLY A 435 -16.54 -0.84 -20.14
N GLN A 436 -15.59 -1.75 -20.34
CA GLN A 436 -15.82 -3.18 -20.10
C GLN A 436 -15.84 -3.47 -18.60
N ARG A 437 -16.99 -3.91 -18.09
CA ARG A 437 -17.15 -4.37 -16.71
C ARG A 437 -16.55 -5.76 -16.56
N LEU A 438 -15.56 -5.90 -15.69
CA LEU A 438 -14.93 -7.17 -15.32
C LEU A 438 -15.57 -7.70 -14.05
N GLU A 439 -16.10 -8.91 -14.08
CA GLU A 439 -16.62 -9.61 -12.90
C GLU A 439 -15.47 -10.32 -12.17
N TRP A 440 -15.31 -10.01 -10.90
CA TRP A 440 -14.21 -10.50 -10.10
C TRP A 440 -14.66 -11.46 -9.00
N ASN A 441 -14.10 -12.66 -8.98
CA ASN A 441 -14.23 -13.61 -7.87
C ASN A 441 -12.98 -13.51 -7.00
N ALA A 442 -13.05 -12.74 -5.92
CA ALA A 442 -11.93 -12.50 -5.03
C ALA A 442 -11.46 -13.78 -4.29
N LYS A 443 -12.35 -14.74 -4.04
CA LYS A 443 -11.99 -16.00 -3.38
C LYS A 443 -11.07 -16.84 -4.27
N GLU A 444 -11.37 -16.90 -5.56
CA GLU A 444 -10.62 -17.69 -6.54
C GLU A 444 -9.52 -16.89 -7.25
N LEU A 445 -9.44 -15.58 -6.99
CA LEU A 445 -8.56 -14.64 -7.70
C LEU A 445 -8.75 -14.73 -9.23
N LYS A 446 -10.01 -14.57 -9.66
CA LYS A 446 -10.39 -14.81 -11.06
C LYS A 446 -11.31 -13.73 -11.61
N CYS A 447 -11.01 -13.24 -12.80
CA CYS A 447 -11.98 -12.58 -13.65
C CYS A 447 -12.83 -13.67 -14.33
N THR A 448 -14.17 -13.64 -14.11
CA THR A 448 -15.05 -14.75 -14.51
C THR A 448 -15.61 -14.57 -15.91
N ASN A 449 -15.81 -13.35 -16.36
CA ASN A 449 -16.39 -13.04 -17.68
C ASN A 449 -15.36 -12.69 -18.76
N VAL A 450 -14.07 -12.50 -18.40
CA VAL A 450 -12.95 -12.23 -19.33
C VAL A 450 -11.75 -13.08 -18.92
N PRO A 451 -11.79 -14.41 -19.12
CA PRO A 451 -10.80 -15.33 -18.54
C PRO A 451 -9.39 -15.14 -19.08
N GLU A 452 -9.21 -14.56 -20.25
CA GLU A 452 -7.89 -14.25 -20.83
C GLU A 452 -7.07 -13.26 -20.00
N LEU A 453 -7.71 -12.47 -19.11
CA LEU A 453 -7.02 -11.56 -18.18
C LEU A 453 -6.43 -12.29 -16.97
N ASN A 454 -6.83 -13.52 -16.70
CA ASN A 454 -6.37 -14.25 -15.52
C ASN A 454 -4.86 -14.56 -15.53
N LYS A 455 -4.23 -14.56 -16.69
CA LYS A 455 -2.77 -14.68 -16.82
C LYS A 455 -2.00 -13.52 -16.19
N PHE A 456 -2.66 -12.37 -15.91
CA PHE A 456 -2.06 -11.21 -15.27
C PHE A 456 -2.32 -11.14 -13.75
N VAL A 457 -3.04 -12.11 -13.20
CA VAL A 457 -3.29 -12.21 -11.74
C VAL A 457 -2.01 -12.59 -11.00
N THR A 458 -1.18 -13.42 -11.61
CA THR A 458 0.16 -13.80 -11.14
C THR A 458 1.16 -13.64 -12.27
N ARG A 459 2.45 -13.76 -11.97
CA ARG A 459 3.51 -13.81 -12.99
C ARG A 459 4.14 -15.19 -13.08
N GLU A 460 4.75 -15.46 -14.23
CA GLU A 460 5.79 -16.47 -14.33
C GLU A 460 7.10 -15.90 -13.82
N TYR A 461 7.77 -16.64 -12.95
CA TYR A 461 9.04 -16.23 -12.37
C TYR A 461 10.20 -16.72 -13.21
N ARG A 462 11.20 -15.88 -13.36
CA ARG A 462 12.50 -16.31 -13.87
C ARG A 462 13.10 -17.37 -12.94
N SER A 463 13.74 -18.41 -13.50
CA SER A 463 14.34 -19.50 -12.73
C SER A 463 15.31 -18.99 -11.66
N GLY A 464 15.17 -19.48 -10.42
CA GLY A 464 15.91 -19.08 -9.25
C GLY A 464 15.41 -17.82 -8.56
N TRP A 465 14.32 -17.18 -9.06
CA TRP A 465 13.68 -16.02 -8.47
C TRP A 465 12.31 -16.31 -7.86
N GLU A 466 11.87 -17.56 -7.89
CA GLU A 466 10.67 -18.01 -7.17
C GLU A 466 10.85 -17.83 -5.65
N TYR A 467 9.78 -17.85 -4.89
CA TYR A 467 9.79 -17.71 -3.43
C TYR A 467 9.44 -18.97 -2.65
#